data_e8655e7091bbc283e7859a5f44a74a33
#
_entry.id   e8655e7091bbc283e7859a5f44a74a33
#
_cell.length_a   1.000
_cell.length_b   1.000
_cell.length_c   1.000
_cell.angle_alpha   90.00
_cell.angle_beta   90.00
_cell.angle_gamma   90.00
#
_symmetry.space_group_name_H-M   'P 1'
#
loop_
_entity.id
_entity.type
_entity.pdbx_description
1 polymer ?
#
loop_
_entity_poly.entity_id
_entity_poly.type
_entity_poly.pdbx_seq_one_letter_code
_entity_poly.pdbx_strand_id
1 'polypeptide(L)'
;MAISGLVITFNEEKNIGKCIDALFKVCDEVIIVDSLSKDKTVEIAESKGAKVISQAFLGDGPQRTHGLPYCKNDWILNLDADEFLDKDAEKFILEEKYLI
;
A
#
# COMPACT_ATOMS: atom_id res chain seq x y z
N MET A 1 5.23 17.25 1.18
CA MET A 1 5.15 16.36 0.02
C MET A 1 4.02 15.36 0.17
N ALA A 2 3.47 14.91 -0.93
CA ALA A 2 2.42 13.89 -0.92
C ALA A 2 3.03 12.52 -1.25
N ILE A 3 2.54 11.47 -0.60
CA ILE A 3 3.07 10.12 -0.70
C ILE A 3 1.96 9.15 -1.11
N SER A 4 2.26 8.27 -2.06
CA SER A 4 1.38 7.15 -2.40
C SER A 4 1.93 5.87 -1.77
N GLY A 5 1.11 5.16 -1.02
CA GLY A 5 1.44 3.82 -0.55
C GLY A 5 1.19 2.80 -1.65
N LEU A 6 2.05 1.82 -1.79
CA LEU A 6 1.91 0.77 -2.80
C LEU A 6 2.18 -0.58 -2.17
N VAL A 7 1.22 -1.49 -2.27
CA VAL A 7 1.29 -2.82 -1.66
C VAL A 7 0.86 -3.86 -2.70
N ILE A 8 1.62 -4.93 -2.82
CA ILE A 8 1.20 -6.10 -3.59
C ILE A 8 0.61 -7.13 -2.62
N THR A 9 -0.49 -7.78 -3.01
CA THR A 9 -1.20 -8.70 -2.13
C THR A 9 -1.61 -9.99 -2.81
N PHE A 10 -1.66 -11.07 -2.03
CA PHE A 10 -2.31 -12.30 -2.39
C PHE A 10 -2.75 -13.02 -1.12
N ASN A 11 -4.07 -13.12 -0.90
CA ASN A 11 -4.66 -13.79 0.27
C ASN A 11 -4.09 -13.28 1.61
N GLU A 12 -4.18 -11.97 1.81
CA GLU A 12 -3.66 -11.28 3.00
C GLU A 12 -4.78 -10.71 3.90
N GLU A 13 -5.93 -11.37 3.96
CA GLU A 13 -7.08 -10.84 4.73
C GLU A 13 -6.77 -10.59 6.20
N LYS A 14 -5.82 -11.34 6.79
CA LYS A 14 -5.46 -11.17 8.20
C LYS A 14 -4.63 -9.93 8.47
N ASN A 15 -3.86 -9.47 7.49
CA ASN A 15 -2.87 -8.41 7.68
C ASN A 15 -3.18 -7.13 6.92
N ILE A 16 -3.94 -7.22 5.83
CA ILE A 16 -4.12 -6.07 4.91
C ILE A 16 -4.76 -4.86 5.59
N GLY A 17 -5.70 -5.07 6.48
CA GLY A 17 -6.36 -3.97 7.18
C GLY A 17 -5.39 -3.14 8.00
N LYS A 18 -4.54 -3.79 8.79
CA LYS A 18 -3.52 -3.13 9.61
C LYS A 18 -2.47 -2.44 8.76
N CYS A 19 -2.07 -3.07 7.65
CA CYS A 19 -1.11 -2.51 6.72
C CYS A 19 -1.64 -1.20 6.13
N ILE A 20 -2.88 -1.19 5.68
CA ILE A 20 -3.50 0.00 5.10
C ILE A 20 -3.66 1.10 6.16
N ASP A 21 -4.10 0.75 7.36
CA ASP A 21 -4.23 1.72 8.46
C ASP A 21 -2.88 2.38 8.75
N ALA A 22 -1.79 1.59 8.79
CA ALA A 22 -0.45 2.13 9.00
C ALA A 22 -0.03 3.06 7.87
N LEU A 23 -0.30 2.69 6.62
CA LEU A 23 0.06 3.51 5.47
C LEU A 23 -0.70 4.84 5.44
N PHE A 24 -1.98 4.85 5.78
CA PHE A 24 -2.76 6.10 5.79
C PHE A 24 -2.33 7.09 6.86
N LYS A 25 -1.52 6.68 7.83
CA LYS A 25 -0.94 7.63 8.79
C LYS A 25 0.07 8.55 8.14
N VAL A 26 0.73 8.11 7.06
CA VAL A 26 1.79 8.88 6.40
C VAL A 26 1.51 9.12 4.92
N CYS A 27 0.65 8.34 4.30
CA CYS A 27 0.35 8.43 2.86
C CYS A 27 -0.96 9.15 2.60
N ASP A 28 -1.03 9.79 1.45
CA ASP A 28 -2.22 10.52 0.99
C ASP A 28 -3.16 9.63 0.19
N GLU A 29 -2.65 8.53 -0.34
CA GLU A 29 -3.44 7.47 -0.99
C GLU A 29 -2.75 6.13 -0.80
N VAL A 30 -3.50 5.04 -0.94
CA VAL A 30 -2.95 3.69 -0.91
C VAL A 30 -3.46 2.92 -2.12
N ILE A 31 -2.51 2.35 -2.88
CA ILE A 31 -2.78 1.53 -4.05
C ILE A 31 -2.42 0.08 -3.71
N ILE A 32 -3.36 -0.82 -3.94
CA ILE A 32 -3.17 -2.26 -3.74
C ILE A 32 -3.17 -2.93 -5.12
N VAL A 33 -2.12 -3.67 -5.44
CA VAL A 33 -2.11 -4.52 -6.63
C VAL A 33 -2.33 -5.95 -6.16
N ASP A 34 -3.53 -6.44 -6.36
CA ASP A 34 -3.97 -7.74 -5.84
C ASP A 34 -3.85 -8.82 -6.89
N SER A 35 -3.20 -9.94 -6.53
CA SER A 35 -2.95 -11.08 -7.40
C SER A 35 -4.11 -12.08 -7.38
N LEU A 36 -5.33 -11.59 -7.59
CA LEU A 36 -6.55 -12.39 -7.66
C LEU A 36 -6.82 -13.17 -6.37
N SER A 37 -6.75 -12.50 -5.23
CA SER A 37 -7.05 -13.08 -3.92
C SER A 37 -8.44 -13.72 -3.90
N LYS A 38 -8.53 -14.87 -3.24
CA LYS A 38 -9.79 -15.62 -3.10
C LYS A 38 -10.45 -15.43 -1.74
N ASP A 39 -9.73 -14.77 -0.81
CA ASP A 39 -10.25 -14.44 0.51
C ASP A 39 -10.83 -13.02 0.52
N LYS A 40 -10.96 -12.41 1.70
CA LYS A 40 -11.54 -11.08 1.86
C LYS A 40 -10.56 -9.92 1.70
N THR A 41 -9.36 -10.16 1.17
CA THR A 41 -8.33 -9.13 1.00
C THR A 41 -8.85 -7.89 0.29
N VAL A 42 -9.45 -8.07 -0.89
CA VAL A 42 -9.93 -6.96 -1.71
C VAL A 42 -11.06 -6.20 -1.00
N GLU A 43 -12.02 -6.94 -0.44
CA GLU A 43 -13.15 -6.35 0.29
C GLU A 43 -12.67 -5.48 1.45
N ILE A 44 -11.73 -5.99 2.24
CA ILE A 44 -11.17 -5.24 3.36
C ILE A 44 -10.42 -4.00 2.87
N ALA A 45 -9.58 -4.16 1.84
CA ALA A 45 -8.81 -3.05 1.30
C ALA A 45 -9.70 -1.92 0.81
N GLU A 46 -10.74 -2.24 0.06
CA GLU A 46 -11.68 -1.25 -0.46
C GLU A 46 -12.45 -0.58 0.67
N SER A 47 -12.85 -1.33 1.70
CA SER A 47 -13.55 -0.78 2.85
C SER A 47 -12.70 0.22 3.65
N LYS A 48 -11.37 0.11 3.55
CA LYS A 48 -10.43 1.02 4.21
C LYS A 48 -10.06 2.23 3.35
N GLY A 49 -10.61 2.35 2.15
CA GLY A 49 -10.35 3.48 1.26
C GLY A 49 -9.19 3.31 0.30
N ALA A 50 -8.60 2.12 0.23
CA ALA A 50 -7.54 1.86 -0.74
C ALA A 50 -8.13 1.62 -2.12
N LYS A 51 -7.36 1.96 -3.15
CA LYS A 51 -7.71 1.64 -4.53
C LYS A 51 -7.09 0.29 -4.88
N VAL A 52 -7.92 -0.66 -5.32
CA VAL A 52 -7.46 -2.02 -5.64
C VAL A 52 -7.42 -2.22 -7.15
N ILE A 53 -6.26 -2.69 -7.63
CA ILE A 53 -6.05 -3.07 -9.01
C ILE A 53 -5.85 -4.60 -9.02
N SER A 54 -6.68 -5.31 -9.77
CA SER A 54 -6.56 -6.76 -9.90
C SER A 54 -5.62 -7.10 -11.04
N GLN A 55 -4.59 -7.88 -10.75
CA GLN A 55 -3.61 -8.29 -11.76
C GLN A 55 -3.03 -9.64 -11.39
N ALA A 56 -3.19 -10.63 -12.27
CA ALA A 56 -2.54 -11.93 -12.10
C ALA A 56 -1.04 -11.72 -11.87
N PHE A 57 -0.46 -12.53 -10.99
CA PHE A 57 0.91 -12.31 -10.53
C PHE A 57 1.93 -12.32 -11.65
N LEU A 58 2.73 -11.24 -11.75
CA LEU A 58 3.76 -11.05 -12.76
C LEU A 58 5.18 -11.22 -12.20
N GLY A 59 5.32 -11.46 -10.88
CA GLY A 59 6.58 -11.40 -10.16
C GLY A 59 6.58 -10.16 -9.25
N ASP A 60 7.40 -10.16 -8.20
CA ASP A 60 7.38 -9.07 -7.21
C ASP A 60 7.68 -7.70 -7.82
N GLY A 61 8.75 -7.59 -8.59
CA GLY A 61 9.12 -6.33 -9.23
C GLY A 61 8.10 -5.88 -10.27
N PRO A 62 7.75 -6.73 -11.26
CA PRO A 62 6.75 -6.39 -12.26
C PRO A 62 5.38 -6.08 -11.66
N GLN A 63 4.98 -6.76 -10.57
CA GLN A 63 3.71 -6.50 -9.92
C GLN A 63 3.67 -5.09 -9.32
N ARG A 64 4.75 -4.66 -8.66
CA ARG A 64 4.87 -3.30 -8.13
C ARG A 64 4.89 -2.27 -9.26
N THR A 65 5.64 -2.54 -10.32
CA THR A 65 5.71 -1.66 -11.48
C THR A 65 4.34 -1.48 -12.12
N HIS A 66 3.52 -2.54 -12.15
CA HIS A 66 2.17 -2.48 -12.67
C HIS A 66 1.31 -1.46 -11.91
N GLY A 67 1.55 -1.28 -10.61
CA GLY A 67 0.80 -0.34 -9.77
C GLY A 67 1.25 1.11 -9.87
N LEU A 68 2.47 1.37 -10.34
CA LEU A 68 3.02 2.73 -10.37
C LEU A 68 2.17 3.74 -11.15
N PRO A 69 1.63 3.42 -12.34
CA PRO A 69 0.81 4.39 -13.09
C PRO A 69 -0.46 4.83 -12.35
N TYR A 70 -0.90 4.07 -11.38
CA TYR A 70 -2.10 4.40 -10.59
C TYR A 70 -1.78 5.32 -9.41
N CYS A 71 -0.50 5.48 -9.06
CA CYS A 71 -0.07 6.36 -7.99
C CYS A 71 -0.07 7.80 -8.49
N LYS A 72 -0.75 8.69 -7.76
CA LYS A 72 -0.87 10.11 -8.15
C LYS A 72 0.32 10.95 -7.72
N ASN A 73 1.12 10.44 -6.79
CA ASN A 73 2.19 11.20 -6.17
C ASN A 73 3.55 10.65 -6.60
N ASP A 74 4.56 11.52 -6.62
CA ASP A 74 5.91 11.13 -7.04
C ASP A 74 6.66 10.31 -5.98
N TRP A 75 6.26 10.46 -4.72
CA TRP A 75 6.86 9.72 -3.61
C TRP A 75 6.05 8.46 -3.36
N ILE A 76 6.72 7.32 -3.44
CA ILE A 76 6.09 6.00 -3.31
C ILE A 76 6.65 5.29 -2.09
N LEU A 77 5.78 4.86 -1.18
CA LEU A 77 6.16 4.04 -0.04
C LEU A 77 5.66 2.63 -0.26
N ASN A 78 6.59 1.68 -0.43
CA ASN A 78 6.28 0.26 -0.60
C ASN A 78 6.35 -0.46 0.74
N LEU A 79 5.30 -1.22 1.06
CA LEU A 79 5.31 -2.17 2.16
C LEU A 79 4.79 -3.50 1.65
N ASP A 80 5.26 -4.60 2.24
CA ASP A 80 4.59 -5.90 2.07
C ASP A 80 3.36 -5.93 2.96
N ALA A 81 2.35 -6.71 2.58
CA ALA A 81 1.05 -6.71 3.27
C ALA A 81 1.14 -7.13 4.75
N ASP A 82 2.19 -7.85 5.13
CA ASP A 82 2.44 -8.28 6.51
C ASP A 82 3.43 -7.38 7.27
N GLU A 83 3.87 -6.28 6.66
CA GLU A 83 4.76 -5.32 7.29
C GLU A 83 4.00 -4.17 7.94
N PHE A 84 4.60 -3.59 8.97
CA PHE A 84 4.04 -2.44 9.67
C PHE A 84 5.11 -1.38 9.86
N LEU A 85 4.67 -0.11 9.84
CA LEU A 85 5.55 0.98 10.23
C LEU A 85 5.59 1.05 11.76
N ASP A 86 6.79 0.99 12.35
CA ASP A 86 6.92 1.27 13.77
C ASP A 86 6.81 2.79 14.01
N LYS A 87 6.75 3.18 15.29
CA LYS A 87 6.56 4.59 15.61
C LYS A 87 7.73 5.47 15.19
N ASP A 88 8.94 4.93 15.19
CA ASP A 88 10.13 5.69 14.80
C ASP A 88 10.14 5.91 13.28
N ALA A 89 9.79 4.89 12.50
CA ALA A 89 9.68 5.02 11.05
C ALA A 89 8.56 5.99 10.66
N GLU A 90 7.41 5.89 11.32
CA GLU A 90 6.28 6.80 11.11
C GLU A 90 6.69 8.25 11.39
N LYS A 91 7.34 8.49 12.51
CA LYS A 91 7.81 9.82 12.89
C LYS A 91 8.80 10.37 11.89
N PHE A 92 9.77 9.55 11.47
CA PHE A 92 10.76 9.94 10.47
C PHE A 92 10.10 10.37 9.17
N ILE A 93 9.17 9.58 8.66
CA ILE A 93 8.47 9.88 7.41
C ILE A 93 7.67 11.18 7.53
N LEU A 94 6.95 11.36 8.64
CA LEU A 94 6.18 12.58 8.86
C LEU A 94 7.06 13.82 8.95
N GLU A 95 8.20 13.73 9.60
CA GLU A 95 9.16 14.85 9.69
C GLU A 95 9.69 15.20 8.29
N GLU A 96 10.14 14.21 7.52
CA GLU A 96 10.65 14.44 6.17
C GLU A 96 9.56 15.01 5.25
N LYS A 97 8.34 14.56 5.41
CA LYS A 97 7.20 15.03 4.62
C LYS A 97 6.98 16.54 4.75
N TYR A 98 7.27 17.10 5.91
CA TYR A 98 7.11 18.54 6.15
C TYR A 98 8.36 19.37 5.82
N LEU A 99 9.50 18.72 5.57
CA LEU A 99 10.75 19.41 5.22
C LEU A 99 10.94 19.62 3.72
N ILE A 100 10.19 18.91 2.91
CA ILE A 100 10.35 18.93 1.45
C ILE A 100 9.19 19.65 0.76
#